data_d5294612c312a7cb240a2f25322490c4
#
_entry.id   d5294612c312a7cb240a2f25322490c4
#
_cell.length_a   1.000
_cell.length_b   1.000
_cell.length_c   1.000
_cell.angle_alpha   90.00
_cell.angle_beta   90.00
_cell.angle_gamma   90.00
#
_symmetry.space_group_name_H-M   'P 1'
#
loop_
_entity.id
_entity.type
_entity.pdbx_description
1 polymer ?
#
loop_
_entity_poly.entity_id
_entity_poly.type
_entity_poly.pdbx_seq_one_letter_code
_entity_poly.pdbx_strand_id
1 'polypeptide(L)'
;MIIYNLNHYIMEDLILELKKEIIDVLNLEGMTPADIDENAPLFGEGLGLDSIDALELIVLMEKNYGIKLANANEGKEIFKSVRVMAEYIKEHRTK
;
A
#
# COMPACT_ATOMS: atom_id res chain seq x y z
N MET A 1 13.59 3.29 -27.25
CA MET A 1 13.43 2.95 -25.84
C MET A 1 12.34 3.79 -25.19
N ILE A 2 11.48 3.17 -24.49
CA ILE A 2 10.29 3.85 -23.96
C ILE A 2 10.36 3.88 -22.44
N ILE A 3 11.16 4.81 -21.93
CA ILE A 3 11.44 4.89 -20.50
C ILE A 3 10.22 5.29 -19.69
N TYR A 4 9.42 6.22 -20.21
CA TYR A 4 8.23 6.65 -19.51
C TYR A 4 7.20 5.52 -19.40
N ASN A 5 7.13 4.64 -20.39
CA ASN A 5 6.24 3.49 -20.31
C ASN A 5 6.73 2.51 -19.25
N LEU A 6 8.03 2.40 -19.10
CA LEU A 6 8.61 1.56 -18.06
C LEU A 6 8.24 2.07 -16.67
N ASN A 7 8.27 3.38 -16.48
CA ASN A 7 7.87 3.97 -15.20
C ASN A 7 6.40 3.71 -14.89
N HIS A 8 5.56 3.82 -15.90
CA HIS A 8 4.13 3.54 -15.73
C HIS A 8 3.91 2.07 -15.38
N TYR A 9 4.61 1.19 -16.07
CA TYR A 9 4.55 -0.24 -15.82
C TYR A 9 4.98 -0.57 -14.39
N ILE A 10 6.05 0.06 -13.92
CA ILE A 10 6.55 -0.16 -12.56
C ILE A 10 5.49 0.25 -11.53
N MET A 11 4.79 1.35 -11.79
CA MET A 11 3.76 1.82 -10.87
C MET A 11 2.60 0.84 -10.77
N GLU A 12 2.13 0.34 -11.91
CA GLU A 12 1.04 -0.64 -11.92
C GLU A 12 1.47 -1.95 -11.25
N ASP A 13 2.71 -2.35 -11.47
CA ASP A 13 3.25 -3.55 -10.87
C ASP A 13 3.35 -3.39 -9.34
N LEU A 14 3.78 -2.22 -8.89
CA LEU A 14 3.86 -1.92 -7.47
C LEU A 14 2.48 -1.94 -6.81
N ILE A 15 1.49 -1.37 -7.48
CA ILE A 15 0.12 -1.37 -6.96
C ILE A 15 -0.38 -2.81 -6.79
N LEU A 16 -0.15 -3.65 -7.77
CA LEU A 16 -0.57 -5.05 -7.68
C LEU A 16 0.17 -5.77 -6.55
N GLU A 17 1.47 -5.55 -6.44
CA GLU A 17 2.26 -6.14 -5.38
C GLU A 17 1.77 -5.69 -4.00
N LEU A 18 1.47 -4.40 -3.85
CA LEU A 18 0.93 -3.89 -2.60
C LEU A 18 -0.40 -4.53 -2.22
N LYS A 19 -1.28 -4.71 -3.19
CA LYS A 19 -2.55 -5.37 -2.93
C LYS A 19 -2.33 -6.77 -2.38
N LYS A 20 -1.41 -7.51 -2.97
CA LYS A 20 -1.09 -8.86 -2.52
C LYS A 20 -0.50 -8.85 -1.11
N GLU A 21 0.39 -7.91 -0.83
CA GLU A 21 1.03 -7.79 0.47
C GLU A 21 0.04 -7.42 1.55
N ILE A 22 -0.88 -6.52 1.25
CA ILE A 22 -1.92 -6.12 2.20
C ILE A 22 -2.81 -7.30 2.55
N ILE A 23 -3.24 -8.04 1.54
CA ILE A 23 -4.08 -9.22 1.75
C ILE A 23 -3.34 -10.24 2.63
N ASP A 24 -2.07 -10.44 2.35
CA ASP A 24 -1.27 -11.41 3.09
C ASP A 24 -1.02 -10.96 4.53
N VAL A 25 -0.56 -9.75 4.73
CA VAL A 25 -0.16 -9.28 6.06
C VAL A 25 -1.36 -9.08 6.98
N LEU A 26 -2.51 -8.68 6.43
CA LEU A 26 -3.73 -8.51 7.20
C LEU A 26 -4.61 -9.75 7.20
N ASN A 27 -4.16 -10.79 6.52
CA ASN A 27 -4.86 -12.06 6.47
C ASN A 27 -6.32 -11.90 6.01
N LEU A 28 -6.50 -11.21 4.90
CA LEU A 28 -7.83 -10.95 4.35
C LEU A 28 -8.30 -12.14 3.52
N GLU A 29 -8.76 -13.17 4.20
CA GLU A 29 -9.18 -14.41 3.56
C GLU A 29 -10.33 -14.17 2.58
N GLY A 30 -10.27 -14.87 1.46
CA GLY A 30 -11.31 -14.76 0.45
C GLY A 30 -11.18 -13.59 -0.47
N MET A 31 -10.22 -12.70 -0.24
CA MET A 31 -10.00 -11.56 -1.12
C MET A 31 -8.86 -11.82 -2.09
N THR A 32 -9.01 -11.28 -3.28
CA THR A 32 -7.94 -11.28 -4.28
C THR A 32 -7.57 -9.84 -4.60
N PRO A 33 -6.42 -9.61 -5.25
CA PRO A 33 -6.07 -8.23 -5.63
C PRO A 33 -7.14 -7.54 -6.46
N ALA A 34 -7.89 -8.30 -7.26
CA ALA A 34 -8.95 -7.72 -8.08
C ALA A 34 -10.11 -7.16 -7.24
N ASP A 35 -10.23 -7.60 -5.99
CA ASP A 35 -11.29 -7.12 -5.10
C ASP A 35 -10.94 -5.79 -4.44
N ILE A 36 -9.70 -5.33 -4.56
CA ILE A 36 -9.26 -4.08 -3.96
C ILE A 36 -9.19 -3.00 -5.02
N ASP A 37 -10.00 -1.95 -4.84
CA ASP A 37 -9.94 -0.79 -5.70
C ASP A 37 -8.78 0.09 -5.23
N GLU A 38 -7.81 0.35 -6.11
CA GLU A 38 -6.63 1.12 -5.73
C GLU A 38 -6.93 2.53 -5.27
N ASN A 39 -8.06 3.08 -5.67
CA ASN A 39 -8.46 4.44 -5.30
C ASN A 39 -9.43 4.49 -4.14
N ALA A 40 -9.92 3.34 -3.69
CA ALA A 40 -10.89 3.31 -2.61
C ALA A 40 -10.21 3.49 -1.25
N PRO A 41 -10.92 4.04 -0.28
CA PRO A 41 -10.37 4.17 1.08
C PRO A 41 -10.00 2.80 1.65
N LEU A 42 -8.91 2.75 2.37
CA LEU A 42 -8.54 1.52 3.07
C LEU A 42 -9.25 1.41 4.41
N PHE A 43 -9.49 2.53 5.06
CA PHE A 43 -10.12 2.56 6.37
C PHE A 43 -11.58 2.99 6.26
N GLY A 44 -12.37 2.66 7.28
CA GLY A 44 -13.76 3.05 7.30
C GLY A 44 -14.58 2.32 6.26
N GLU A 45 -15.16 3.06 5.33
CA GLU A 45 -16.11 2.49 4.37
C GLU A 45 -15.48 1.62 3.29
N GLY A 46 -14.16 1.75 3.07
CA GLY A 46 -13.50 0.93 2.05
C GLY A 46 -13.32 -0.50 2.52
N LEU A 47 -12.08 -0.89 2.79
CA LEU A 47 -11.80 -2.22 3.33
C LEU A 47 -12.17 -2.36 4.80
N GLY A 48 -12.50 -1.26 5.46
CA GLY A 48 -12.90 -1.30 6.86
C GLY A 48 -11.75 -1.57 7.81
N LEU A 49 -10.54 -1.21 7.43
CA LEU A 49 -9.38 -1.41 8.28
C LEU A 49 -9.42 -0.48 9.49
N ASP A 50 -8.78 -0.89 10.57
CA ASP A 50 -8.74 -0.10 11.79
C ASP A 50 -7.30 0.26 12.18
N SER A 51 -7.12 0.86 13.36
CA SER A 51 -5.80 1.33 13.78
C SER A 51 -4.80 0.19 14.00
N ILE A 52 -5.27 -1.00 14.32
CA ILE A 52 -4.39 -2.16 14.47
C ILE A 52 -3.85 -2.55 13.09
N ASP A 53 -4.72 -2.52 12.09
CA ASP A 53 -4.31 -2.78 10.72
C ASP A 53 -3.29 -1.75 10.23
N ALA A 54 -3.46 -0.49 10.65
CA ALA A 54 -2.50 0.55 10.31
C ALA A 54 -1.11 0.24 10.84
N LEU A 55 -1.03 -0.31 12.05
CA LEU A 55 0.27 -0.70 12.61
C LEU A 55 0.92 -1.80 11.78
N GLU A 56 0.12 -2.75 11.31
CA GLU A 56 0.65 -3.80 10.44
C GLU A 56 1.18 -3.22 9.13
N LEU A 57 0.48 -2.24 8.57
CA LEU A 57 0.93 -1.58 7.35
C LEU A 57 2.22 -0.79 7.57
N ILE A 58 2.37 -0.19 8.74
CA ILE A 58 3.62 0.52 9.09
C ILE A 58 4.80 -0.46 9.07
N VAL A 59 4.60 -1.64 9.65
CA VAL A 59 5.64 -2.68 9.65
C VAL A 59 5.95 -3.12 8.22
N LEU A 60 4.92 -3.29 7.41
CA LEU A 60 5.09 -3.67 6.01
C LEU A 60 5.93 -2.65 5.25
N MET A 61 5.65 -1.37 5.47
CA MET A 61 6.40 -0.29 4.80
C MET A 61 7.87 -0.33 5.16
N GLU A 62 8.18 -0.56 6.41
CA GLU A 62 9.58 -0.61 6.83
C GLU A 62 10.26 -1.88 6.32
N LYS A 63 9.62 -3.02 6.49
CA LYS A 63 10.21 -4.31 6.16
C LYS A 63 10.44 -4.46 4.66
N ASN A 64 9.45 -4.11 3.85
CA ASN A 64 9.52 -4.36 2.42
C ASN A 64 10.11 -3.21 1.61
N TYR A 65 9.98 -1.99 2.08
CA TYR A 65 10.38 -0.82 1.31
C TYR A 65 11.38 0.08 2.02
N GLY A 66 11.74 -0.25 3.25
CA GLY A 66 12.72 0.52 4.00
C GLY A 66 12.23 1.90 4.40
N ILE A 67 10.92 2.07 4.50
CA ILE A 67 10.32 3.36 4.85
C ILE A 67 9.86 3.31 6.30
N LYS A 68 10.41 4.19 7.13
CA LYS A 68 10.03 4.27 8.53
C LYS A 68 9.01 5.37 8.76
N LEU A 69 7.92 5.00 9.40
CA LEU A 69 6.87 5.95 9.77
C LEU A 69 6.90 6.12 11.28
N ALA A 70 6.75 7.36 11.73
CA ALA A 70 6.89 7.66 13.14
C ALA A 70 5.75 7.12 14.00
N ASN A 71 4.52 7.16 13.45
CA ASN A 71 3.35 6.75 14.22
C ASN A 71 2.15 6.55 13.31
N ALA A 72 1.04 6.11 13.89
CA ALA A 72 -0.17 5.82 13.14
C ALA A 72 -0.80 7.08 12.53
N ASN A 73 -0.64 8.23 13.16
CA ASN A 73 -1.17 9.47 12.60
C ASN A 73 -0.51 9.83 11.28
N GLU A 74 0.80 9.64 11.21
CA GLU A 74 1.53 9.85 9.96
C GLU A 74 1.05 8.86 8.90
N GLY A 75 0.80 7.62 9.33
CA GLY A 75 0.31 6.59 8.43
C GLY A 75 -1.04 6.89 7.85
N LYS A 76 -1.93 7.58 8.58
CA LYS A 76 -3.26 7.88 8.08
C LYS A 76 -3.25 8.62 6.75
N GLU A 77 -2.32 9.55 6.59
CA GLU A 77 -2.21 10.30 5.34
C GLU A 77 -1.67 9.45 4.22
N ILE A 78 -0.76 8.54 4.55
CA ILE A 78 -0.09 7.69 3.56
C ILE A 78 -0.98 6.53 3.16
N PHE A 79 -1.79 6.04 4.08
CA PHE A 79 -2.62 4.85 3.87
C PHE A 79 -4.06 5.17 3.45
N LYS A 80 -4.27 6.29 2.77
CA LYS A 80 -5.62 6.64 2.31
C LYS A 80 -6.15 5.65 1.29
N SER A 81 -5.29 5.18 0.41
CA SER A 81 -5.64 4.17 -0.59
C SER A 81 -4.37 3.46 -1.01
N VAL A 82 -4.54 2.36 -1.74
CA VAL A 82 -3.38 1.64 -2.27
C VAL A 82 -2.58 2.54 -3.21
N ARG A 83 -3.26 3.35 -4.03
CA ARG A 83 -2.57 4.25 -4.95
C ARG A 83 -1.72 5.28 -4.19
N VAL A 84 -2.27 5.87 -3.15
CA VAL A 84 -1.51 6.85 -2.36
C VAL A 84 -0.30 6.19 -1.72
N MET A 85 -0.48 4.97 -1.19
CA MET A 85 0.66 4.22 -0.65
C MET A 85 1.73 3.98 -1.70
N ALA A 86 1.32 3.57 -2.89
CA ALA A 86 2.28 3.29 -3.97
C ALA A 86 3.04 4.53 -4.38
N GLU A 87 2.35 5.66 -4.47
CA GLU A 87 3.00 6.93 -4.81
C GLU A 87 4.03 7.32 -3.76
N TYR A 88 3.68 7.15 -2.50
CA TYR A 88 4.59 7.45 -1.41
C TYR A 88 5.81 6.52 -1.44
N ILE A 89 5.57 5.23 -1.66
CA ILE A 89 6.64 4.23 -1.72
C ILE A 89 7.60 4.56 -2.86
N LYS A 90 7.07 4.90 -4.03
CA LYS A 90 7.90 5.21 -5.19
C LYS A 90 8.88 6.34 -4.88
N GLU A 91 8.42 7.33 -4.11
CA GLU A 91 9.25 8.49 -3.80
C GLU A 91 10.22 8.27 -2.66
N HIS A 92 9.93 7.36 -1.74
CA HIS A 92 10.67 7.27 -0.48
C HIS A 92 11.35 5.93 -0.24
N ARG A 93 11.14 4.94 -1.07
CA ARG A 93 11.68 3.60 -0.81
C ARG A 93 13.20 3.57 -0.83
N THR A 94 13.76 2.74 0.06
CA THR A 94 15.21 2.49 0.11
C THR A 94 15.53 1.03 -0.16
N LYS A 95 14.52 0.25 -0.40
CA LYS A 95 14.69 -1.16 -0.77
C LYS A 95 14.02 -1.47 -2.08
#